data_496e93a5856b4b8d9e574408145917f9
#
_entry.id   496e93a5856b4b8d9e574408145917f9
#
_cell.length_a   1.000
_cell.length_b   1.000
_cell.length_c   1.000
_cell.angle_alpha   90.00
_cell.angle_beta   90.00
_cell.angle_gamma   90.00
#
_symmetry.space_group_name_H-M   'P 1'
#
loop_
_entity.id
_entity.type
_entity.pdbx_description
1 polymer ?
#
loop_
_entity_poly.entity_id
_entity_poly.type
_entity_poly.pdbx_seq_one_letter_code
_entity_poly.pdbx_strand_id
1 'polypeptide(L)'
;MKMGKEKKAAVDGPIYDARTLGTPKMLILGVQHLFAMFGATVLVPILTGLSVSATLLFAGLATLFMHLVTGKKVPVFLGSSFAFLGGYFGVVASGAELGLSQAEALPYACVGVACAGLLYLILALICKAFGSKNVMRFFPPVVTGPIIIAIGLILAPSAINNCSTNWWIALVAIVVVIVCNIWGKGMIKIVPILMGVLASYLVAAITGNVDFSGVKDAAWIGLPVAMQNTVFGLFSSGSVNTGLLVSSIIMIVPIAFATMMEHVGDISAISGPIEKNLIEDPGLHRTLIGDGIGTTIAALFGAPANTTYGENTGVLILTKVYDPKVVRIAAYFAILLSFCPKFAALITAMPAATIGGVSIILYGMISAVGVRNMVENHTDFQKSRNVIVAAVILGLALGVNFSAAGAISFAIGNVNIALSGLAIASIVGIVLNAILPGKRDEYMPNEENSGSLGKF
;
A
#
# COMPACT_ATOMS: atom_id res chain seq x y z
N MET A 1 -54.01 22.23 -5.77
CA MET A 1 -52.89 22.33 -4.84
C MET A 1 -51.76 21.46 -5.38
N LYS A 2 -50.84 22.03 -6.20
CA LYS A 2 -49.72 21.31 -6.82
C LYS A 2 -48.54 21.40 -5.85
N MET A 3 -48.21 20.29 -5.20
CA MET A 3 -46.96 20.17 -4.44
C MET A 3 -45.79 20.14 -5.44
N GLY A 4 -45.01 21.21 -5.44
CA GLY A 4 -43.80 21.31 -6.22
C GLY A 4 -42.76 20.30 -5.69
N LYS A 5 -42.30 19.41 -6.56
CA LYS A 5 -41.06 18.63 -6.35
C LYS A 5 -39.91 19.62 -6.41
N GLU A 6 -39.40 20.04 -5.26
CA GLU A 6 -38.07 20.69 -5.18
C GLU A 6 -37.04 19.71 -5.79
N LYS A 7 -36.56 20.05 -6.97
CA LYS A 7 -35.31 19.49 -7.49
C LYS A 7 -34.22 19.90 -6.51
N LYS A 8 -33.75 18.97 -5.65
CA LYS A 8 -32.49 19.15 -4.91
C LYS A 8 -31.40 19.52 -5.93
N ALA A 9 -30.94 20.76 -5.85
CA ALA A 9 -29.82 21.24 -6.65
C ALA A 9 -28.66 20.26 -6.50
N ALA A 10 -28.01 19.90 -7.60
CA ALA A 10 -26.75 19.17 -7.58
C ALA A 10 -25.76 20.04 -6.79
N VAL A 11 -25.15 19.48 -5.75
CA VAL A 11 -24.12 20.17 -4.96
C VAL A 11 -22.87 20.17 -5.82
N ASP A 12 -22.58 21.28 -6.47
CA ASP A 12 -21.47 21.43 -7.44
C ASP A 12 -20.10 21.67 -6.78
N GLY A 13 -19.98 21.54 -5.46
CA GLY A 13 -18.77 21.82 -4.69
C GLY A 13 -18.24 20.61 -3.89
N PRO A 14 -17.07 20.76 -3.25
CA PRO A 14 -16.51 19.76 -2.36
C PRO A 14 -17.42 19.49 -1.15
N ILE A 15 -17.61 18.21 -0.82
CA ILE A 15 -18.50 17.78 0.27
C ILE A 15 -17.63 17.25 1.42
N TYR A 16 -17.66 17.96 2.54
CA TYR A 16 -16.92 17.61 3.77
C TYR A 16 -17.80 16.95 4.84
N ASP A 17 -19.13 16.91 4.66
CA ASP A 17 -20.06 16.15 5.49
C ASP A 17 -20.97 15.30 4.58
N ALA A 18 -20.66 14.02 4.49
CA ALA A 18 -21.38 13.07 3.64
C ALA A 18 -22.83 12.84 4.11
N ARG A 19 -23.20 13.21 5.34
CA ARG A 19 -24.60 13.09 5.83
C ARG A 19 -25.57 13.92 5.00
N THR A 20 -25.10 15.01 4.40
CA THR A 20 -25.91 15.86 3.49
C THR A 20 -26.39 15.11 2.26
N LEU A 21 -25.71 14.02 1.87
CA LEU A 21 -26.06 13.17 0.74
C LEU A 21 -27.16 12.16 1.05
N GLY A 22 -27.44 11.91 2.35
CA GLY A 22 -28.32 10.84 2.82
C GLY A 22 -27.66 9.46 2.85
N THR A 23 -28.20 8.57 3.69
CA THR A 23 -27.64 7.24 3.95
C THR A 23 -27.42 6.37 2.70
N PRO A 24 -28.35 6.29 1.72
CA PRO A 24 -28.15 5.43 0.55
C PRO A 24 -26.93 5.85 -0.29
N LYS A 25 -26.74 7.16 -0.50
CA LYS A 25 -25.57 7.65 -1.25
C LYS A 25 -24.28 7.44 -0.50
N MET A 26 -24.27 7.63 0.83
CA MET A 26 -23.08 7.33 1.65
C MET A 26 -22.69 5.85 1.57
N LEU A 27 -23.65 4.92 1.61
CA LEU A 27 -23.39 3.49 1.47
C LEU A 27 -22.79 3.16 0.09
N ILE A 28 -23.34 3.73 -0.98
CA ILE A 28 -22.80 3.57 -2.34
C ILE A 28 -21.36 4.07 -2.41
N LEU A 29 -21.07 5.25 -1.84
CA LEU A 29 -19.71 5.78 -1.77
C LEU A 29 -18.77 4.88 -0.96
N GLY A 30 -19.25 4.32 0.16
CA GLY A 30 -18.49 3.35 0.95
C GLY A 30 -18.16 2.09 0.15
N VAL A 31 -19.13 1.58 -0.62
CA VAL A 31 -18.91 0.43 -1.54
C VAL A 31 -17.92 0.80 -2.65
N GLN A 32 -17.96 2.03 -3.18
CA GLN A 32 -16.96 2.51 -4.15
C GLN A 32 -15.55 2.48 -3.57
N HIS A 33 -15.37 2.99 -2.35
CA HIS A 33 -14.08 2.96 -1.66
C HIS A 33 -13.62 1.52 -1.34
N LEU A 34 -14.54 0.62 -0.99
CA LEU A 34 -14.24 -0.80 -0.82
C LEU A 34 -13.67 -1.40 -2.12
N PHE A 35 -14.35 -1.18 -3.23
CA PHE A 35 -13.91 -1.72 -4.52
C PHE A 35 -12.61 -1.08 -5.04
N ALA A 36 -12.37 0.19 -4.73
CA ALA A 36 -11.12 0.86 -5.11
C ALA A 36 -9.90 0.23 -4.42
N MET A 37 -10.02 -0.04 -3.11
CA MET A 37 -8.92 -0.65 -2.35
C MET A 37 -8.79 -2.17 -2.58
N PHE A 38 -9.87 -2.81 -3.01
CA PHE A 38 -10.00 -4.26 -3.01
C PHE A 38 -8.91 -4.95 -3.83
N GLY A 39 -8.71 -4.51 -5.09
CA GLY A 39 -7.76 -5.13 -6.00
C GLY A 39 -6.33 -5.14 -5.44
N ALA A 40 -5.86 -4.01 -4.93
CA ALA A 40 -4.53 -3.89 -4.33
C ALA A 40 -4.43 -4.69 -3.02
N THR A 41 -5.45 -4.59 -2.15
CA THR A 41 -5.43 -5.23 -0.82
C THR A 41 -5.33 -6.75 -0.90
N VAL A 42 -6.02 -7.39 -1.84
CA VAL A 42 -6.04 -8.87 -1.94
C VAL A 42 -4.83 -9.45 -2.68
N LEU A 43 -4.14 -8.65 -3.51
CA LEU A 43 -2.99 -9.13 -4.27
C LEU A 43 -1.81 -9.51 -3.38
N VAL A 44 -1.50 -8.73 -2.35
CA VAL A 44 -0.37 -9.02 -1.46
C VAL A 44 -0.51 -10.37 -0.75
N PRO A 45 -1.63 -10.70 -0.07
CA PRO A 45 -1.78 -12.01 0.54
C PRO A 45 -1.76 -13.16 -0.47
N ILE A 46 -2.29 -13.00 -1.68
CA ILE A 46 -2.21 -14.03 -2.72
C ILE A 46 -0.76 -14.29 -3.12
N LEU A 47 0.03 -13.25 -3.33
CA LEU A 47 1.43 -13.35 -3.73
C LEU A 47 2.32 -13.92 -2.62
N THR A 48 2.04 -13.60 -1.38
CA THR A 48 2.83 -14.04 -0.21
C THR A 48 2.38 -15.34 0.41
N GLY A 49 1.15 -15.80 0.14
CA GLY A 49 0.53 -16.93 0.83
C GLY A 49 -0.07 -16.58 2.20
N LEU A 50 -0.13 -15.30 2.56
CA LEU A 50 -0.81 -14.83 3.77
C LEU A 50 -2.34 -14.94 3.63
N SER A 51 -3.06 -14.84 4.75
CA SER A 51 -4.51 -14.97 4.77
C SER A 51 -5.22 -13.75 4.18
N VAL A 52 -6.03 -13.95 3.13
CA VAL A 52 -6.90 -12.91 2.55
C VAL A 52 -7.91 -12.41 3.58
N SER A 53 -8.50 -13.31 4.37
CA SER A 53 -9.47 -12.96 5.42
C SER A 53 -8.82 -12.08 6.51
N ALA A 54 -7.64 -12.48 7.02
CA ALA A 54 -6.90 -11.67 7.98
C ALA A 54 -6.51 -10.30 7.39
N THR A 55 -6.10 -10.25 6.12
CA THR A 55 -5.76 -9.01 5.42
C THR A 55 -6.94 -8.04 5.40
N LEU A 56 -8.13 -8.50 4.99
CA LEU A 56 -9.33 -7.66 4.96
C LEU A 56 -9.75 -7.17 6.35
N LEU A 57 -9.65 -8.05 7.37
CA LEU A 57 -9.93 -7.68 8.75
C LEU A 57 -9.02 -6.54 9.21
N PHE A 58 -7.71 -6.72 9.07
CA PHE A 58 -6.75 -5.76 9.61
C PHE A 58 -6.60 -4.51 8.75
N ALA A 59 -6.85 -4.55 7.44
CA ALA A 59 -7.01 -3.36 6.62
C ALA A 59 -8.17 -2.48 7.11
N GLY A 60 -9.33 -3.11 7.39
CA GLY A 60 -10.49 -2.42 7.96
C GLY A 60 -10.22 -1.87 9.36
N LEU A 61 -9.69 -2.68 10.27
CA LEU A 61 -9.39 -2.26 11.65
C LEU A 61 -8.31 -1.17 11.70
N ALA A 62 -7.23 -1.29 10.91
CA ALA A 62 -6.18 -0.29 10.83
C ALA A 62 -6.71 1.04 10.28
N THR A 63 -7.59 1.01 9.28
CA THR A 63 -8.28 2.21 8.76
C THR A 63 -9.13 2.87 9.84
N LEU A 64 -9.90 2.11 10.61
CA LEU A 64 -10.71 2.67 11.71
C LEU A 64 -9.82 3.25 12.80
N PHE A 65 -8.72 2.58 13.14
CA PHE A 65 -7.74 3.06 14.11
C PHE A 65 -7.05 4.34 13.64
N MET A 66 -6.62 4.40 12.37
CA MET A 66 -6.08 5.62 11.75
C MET A 66 -7.05 6.79 11.91
N HIS A 67 -8.33 6.59 11.59
CA HIS A 67 -9.34 7.63 11.74
C HIS A 67 -9.58 8.04 13.21
N LEU A 68 -9.43 7.11 14.14
CA LEU A 68 -9.54 7.40 15.57
C LEU A 68 -8.38 8.31 16.03
N VAL A 69 -7.13 7.93 15.72
CA VAL A 69 -5.93 8.65 16.15
C VAL A 69 -5.82 10.02 15.49
N THR A 70 -6.27 10.14 14.23
CA THR A 70 -6.27 11.41 13.48
C THR A 70 -7.50 12.29 13.77
N GLY A 71 -8.32 11.92 14.75
CA GLY A 71 -9.53 12.68 15.11
C GLY A 71 -10.56 12.72 13.97
N LYS A 72 -10.59 11.70 13.12
CA LYS A 72 -11.51 11.58 11.97
C LYS A 72 -11.32 12.70 10.92
N LYS A 73 -10.10 13.23 10.79
CA LYS A 73 -9.78 14.33 9.87
C LYS A 73 -9.21 13.84 8.54
N VAL A 74 -8.56 12.68 8.52
CA VAL A 74 -7.81 12.15 7.37
C VAL A 74 -8.64 11.07 6.67
N PRO A 75 -9.13 11.30 5.44
CA PRO A 75 -9.96 10.35 4.72
C PRO A 75 -9.12 9.34 3.90
N VAL A 76 -8.16 8.68 4.52
CA VAL A 76 -7.35 7.63 3.89
C VAL A 76 -7.87 6.24 4.25
N PHE A 77 -7.71 5.29 3.34
CA PHE A 77 -7.86 3.87 3.60
C PHE A 77 -6.48 3.24 3.75
N LEU A 78 -6.31 2.35 4.72
CA LEU A 78 -5.11 1.55 4.90
C LEU A 78 -5.33 0.16 4.31
N GLY A 79 -4.47 -0.27 3.42
CA GLY A 79 -4.50 -1.60 2.85
C GLY A 79 -3.10 -2.22 2.78
N SER A 80 -2.97 -3.40 2.19
CA SER A 80 -1.71 -4.15 2.18
C SER A 80 -0.60 -3.44 1.39
N SER A 81 0.61 -3.39 1.98
CA SER A 81 1.78 -2.74 1.36
C SER A 81 2.53 -3.69 0.43
N PHE A 82 2.76 -3.24 -0.80
CA PHE A 82 3.58 -3.95 -1.80
C PHE A 82 5.08 -3.83 -1.53
N ALA A 83 5.53 -2.81 -0.84
CA ALA A 83 6.95 -2.57 -0.59
C ALA A 83 7.60 -3.70 0.22
N PHE A 84 6.84 -4.38 1.07
CA PHE A 84 7.33 -5.49 1.88
C PHE A 84 7.39 -6.83 1.15
N LEU A 85 6.89 -6.96 -0.09
CA LEU A 85 6.87 -8.23 -0.83
C LEU A 85 8.27 -8.86 -0.92
N GLY A 86 9.29 -8.05 -1.26
CA GLY A 86 10.67 -8.52 -1.30
C GLY A 86 11.17 -9.07 0.05
N GLY A 87 10.75 -8.47 1.16
CA GLY A 87 11.05 -8.95 2.51
C GLY A 87 10.39 -10.30 2.80
N TYR A 88 9.11 -10.45 2.48
CA TYR A 88 8.40 -11.74 2.63
C TYR A 88 9.07 -12.84 1.81
N PHE A 89 9.37 -12.58 0.52
CA PHE A 89 10.02 -13.57 -0.35
C PHE A 89 11.43 -13.92 0.15
N GLY A 90 12.21 -12.95 0.62
CA GLY A 90 13.55 -13.18 1.16
C GLY A 90 13.52 -14.06 2.42
N VAL A 91 12.58 -13.82 3.34
CA VAL A 91 12.43 -14.64 4.55
C VAL A 91 11.98 -16.05 4.21
N VAL A 92 11.03 -16.20 3.28
CA VAL A 92 10.57 -17.53 2.81
C VAL A 92 11.71 -18.30 2.14
N ALA A 93 12.55 -17.65 1.32
CA ALA A 93 13.72 -18.27 0.71
C ALA A 93 14.74 -18.73 1.77
N SER A 94 15.05 -17.89 2.76
CA SER A 94 15.94 -18.26 3.88
C SER A 94 15.35 -19.38 4.74
N GLY A 95 14.03 -19.42 4.92
CA GLY A 95 13.34 -20.52 5.61
C GLY A 95 13.44 -21.84 4.84
N ALA A 96 13.31 -21.78 3.51
CA ALA A 96 13.43 -22.97 2.66
C ALA A 96 14.84 -23.60 2.72
N GLU A 97 15.91 -22.80 2.83
CA GLU A 97 17.28 -23.28 3.06
C GLU A 97 17.41 -24.04 4.38
N LEU A 98 16.55 -23.73 5.36
CA LEU A 98 16.49 -24.42 6.67
C LEU A 98 15.48 -25.58 6.67
N GLY A 99 14.87 -25.90 5.53
CA GLY A 99 13.89 -26.98 5.39
C GLY A 99 12.47 -26.61 5.84
N LEU A 100 12.19 -25.32 6.08
CA LEU A 100 10.85 -24.85 6.45
C LEU A 100 9.98 -24.67 5.19
N SER A 101 8.71 -25.02 5.31
CA SER A 101 7.70 -24.66 4.31
C SER A 101 7.42 -23.16 4.32
N GLN A 102 6.82 -22.65 3.24
CA GLN A 102 6.39 -21.24 3.15
C GLN A 102 5.49 -20.87 4.34
N ALA A 103 4.53 -21.71 4.71
CA ALA A 103 3.62 -21.45 5.81
C ALA A 103 4.33 -21.34 7.16
N GLU A 104 5.40 -22.10 7.39
CA GLU A 104 6.20 -22.05 8.62
C GLU A 104 7.16 -20.86 8.63
N ALA A 105 7.62 -20.37 7.47
CA ALA A 105 8.51 -19.22 7.36
C ALA A 105 7.78 -17.88 7.46
N LEU A 106 6.52 -17.78 7.00
CA LEU A 106 5.76 -16.52 7.00
C LEU A 106 5.58 -15.86 8.37
N PRO A 107 5.35 -16.57 9.49
CA PRO A 107 5.27 -15.95 10.81
C PRO A 107 6.56 -15.21 11.21
N TYR A 108 7.75 -15.69 10.79
CA TYR A 108 9.02 -14.97 11.01
C TYR A 108 9.06 -13.65 10.25
N ALA A 109 8.61 -13.65 9.00
CA ALA A 109 8.47 -12.41 8.24
C ALA A 109 7.48 -11.43 8.91
N CYS A 110 6.38 -11.95 9.45
CA CYS A 110 5.41 -11.14 10.20
C CYS A 110 6.03 -10.51 11.45
N VAL A 111 6.97 -11.17 12.16
CA VAL A 111 7.74 -10.53 13.25
C VAL A 111 8.55 -9.35 12.71
N GLY A 112 9.26 -9.54 11.60
CA GLY A 112 10.02 -8.46 10.96
C GLY A 112 9.14 -7.26 10.61
N VAL A 113 7.95 -7.50 10.05
CA VAL A 113 6.97 -6.46 9.71
C VAL A 113 6.41 -5.78 10.96
N ALA A 114 6.12 -6.53 12.02
CA ALA A 114 5.68 -5.94 13.29
C ALA A 114 6.74 -4.99 13.86
N CYS A 115 8.02 -5.37 13.82
CA CYS A 115 9.13 -4.50 14.21
C CYS A 115 9.25 -3.28 13.27
N ALA A 116 9.03 -3.44 11.97
CA ALA A 116 9.00 -2.34 11.01
C ALA A 116 7.89 -1.32 11.35
N GLY A 117 6.70 -1.80 11.73
CA GLY A 117 5.61 -0.93 12.20
C GLY A 117 5.97 -0.12 13.45
N LEU A 118 6.75 -0.70 14.38
CA LEU A 118 7.25 0.02 15.55
C LEU A 118 8.24 1.16 15.17
N LEU A 119 8.99 1.02 14.07
CA LEU A 119 9.87 2.09 13.59
C LEU A 119 9.08 3.35 13.18
N TYR A 120 7.84 3.20 12.70
CA TYR A 120 6.94 4.35 12.45
C TYR A 120 6.64 5.15 13.72
N LEU A 121 6.55 4.48 14.88
CA LEU A 121 6.32 5.16 16.16
C LEU A 121 7.53 6.00 16.56
N ILE A 122 8.73 5.53 16.26
CA ILE A 122 9.97 6.30 16.50
C ILE A 122 9.96 7.56 15.64
N LEU A 123 9.64 7.44 14.35
CA LEU A 123 9.53 8.61 13.46
C LEU A 123 8.39 9.56 13.91
N ALA A 124 7.26 9.02 14.36
CA ALA A 124 6.16 9.80 14.90
C ALA A 124 6.57 10.61 16.14
N LEU A 125 7.34 9.99 17.05
CA LEU A 125 7.88 10.69 18.23
C LEU A 125 8.86 11.80 17.80
N ILE A 126 9.72 11.55 16.83
CA ILE A 126 10.65 12.55 16.28
C ILE A 126 9.85 13.70 15.65
N CYS A 127 8.81 13.40 14.84
CA CYS A 127 7.92 14.42 14.28
C CYS A 127 7.21 15.25 15.35
N LYS A 128 6.78 14.61 16.45
CA LYS A 128 6.14 15.30 17.56
C LYS A 128 7.10 16.19 18.34
N ALA A 129 8.35 15.73 18.56
CA ALA A 129 9.35 16.45 19.33
C ALA A 129 9.98 17.63 18.57
N PHE A 130 10.31 17.43 17.29
CA PHE A 130 11.06 18.39 16.48
C PHE A 130 10.18 19.13 15.46
N GLY A 131 8.91 18.76 15.35
CA GLY A 131 7.98 19.30 14.37
C GLY A 131 8.09 18.61 13.00
N SER A 132 6.93 18.34 12.39
CA SER A 132 6.86 17.65 11.09
C SER A 132 7.65 18.36 10.00
N LYS A 133 7.63 19.70 9.95
CA LYS A 133 8.36 20.52 8.97
C LYS A 133 9.88 20.28 8.99
N ASN A 134 10.48 20.10 10.17
CA ASN A 134 11.90 19.85 10.29
C ASN A 134 12.28 18.42 9.88
N VAL A 135 11.42 17.46 10.17
CA VAL A 135 11.61 16.05 9.80
C VAL A 135 11.45 15.86 8.29
N MET A 136 10.50 16.54 7.66
CA MET A 136 10.25 16.50 6.22
C MET A 136 11.46 16.93 5.38
N ARG A 137 12.40 17.69 5.91
CA ARG A 137 13.66 18.05 5.22
C ARG A 137 14.54 16.83 4.87
N PHE A 138 14.34 15.70 5.55
CA PHE A 138 15.04 14.45 5.27
C PHE A 138 14.31 13.60 4.21
N PHE A 139 13.05 13.92 3.93
CA PHE A 139 12.16 13.19 3.02
C PHE A 139 11.65 14.08 1.88
N PRO A 140 12.52 14.83 1.17
CA PRO A 140 12.08 15.66 0.06
C PRO A 140 11.67 14.80 -1.14
N PRO A 141 10.88 15.34 -2.08
CA PRO A 141 10.41 14.62 -3.27
C PRO A 141 11.53 14.00 -4.12
N VAL A 142 12.73 14.59 -4.12
CA VAL A 142 13.93 14.04 -4.79
C VAL A 142 14.41 12.72 -4.16
N VAL A 143 14.02 12.42 -2.93
CA VAL A 143 14.29 11.14 -2.24
C VAL A 143 13.08 10.23 -2.34
N THR A 144 11.88 10.72 -1.98
CA THR A 144 10.66 9.91 -1.92
C THR A 144 10.21 9.45 -3.31
N GLY A 145 10.29 10.32 -4.32
CA GLY A 145 9.88 10.00 -5.68
C GLY A 145 10.62 8.80 -6.27
N PRO A 146 11.95 8.80 -6.34
CA PRO A 146 12.73 7.66 -6.85
C PRO A 146 12.50 6.37 -6.08
N ILE A 147 12.25 6.42 -4.77
CA ILE A 147 11.94 5.23 -3.97
C ILE A 147 10.59 4.65 -4.35
N ILE A 148 9.55 5.48 -4.50
CA ILE A 148 8.22 5.03 -4.96
C ILE A 148 8.31 4.45 -6.38
N ILE A 149 9.10 5.06 -7.29
CA ILE A 149 9.36 4.51 -8.62
C ILE A 149 9.98 3.12 -8.49
N ALA A 150 11.00 2.97 -7.65
CA ALA A 150 11.71 1.71 -7.46
C ALA A 150 10.79 0.59 -6.93
N ILE A 151 9.85 0.90 -6.01
CA ILE A 151 8.88 -0.08 -5.48
C ILE A 151 8.12 -0.73 -6.63
N GLY A 152 7.53 0.07 -7.53
CA GLY A 152 6.78 -0.48 -8.66
C GLY A 152 7.63 -1.26 -9.65
N LEU A 153 8.84 -0.77 -9.98
CA LEU A 153 9.72 -1.41 -10.96
C LEU A 153 10.32 -2.73 -10.44
N ILE A 154 10.65 -2.82 -9.16
CA ILE A 154 11.15 -4.05 -8.53
C ILE A 154 10.13 -5.19 -8.61
N LEU A 155 8.85 -4.87 -8.56
CA LEU A 155 7.77 -5.85 -8.59
C LEU A 155 7.37 -6.27 -10.01
N ALA A 156 7.73 -5.50 -11.04
CA ALA A 156 7.32 -5.75 -12.43
C ALA A 156 7.68 -7.16 -12.95
N PRO A 157 8.86 -7.75 -12.69
CA PRO A 157 9.17 -9.10 -13.13
C PRO A 157 8.23 -10.17 -12.56
N SER A 158 7.77 -10.02 -11.32
CA SER A 158 6.81 -10.97 -10.73
C SER A 158 5.47 -10.94 -11.46
N ALA A 159 5.03 -9.77 -11.89
CA ALA A 159 3.83 -9.63 -12.71
C ALA A 159 4.00 -10.29 -14.09
N ILE A 160 5.16 -10.10 -14.74
CA ILE A 160 5.48 -10.76 -16.02
C ILE A 160 5.51 -12.28 -15.87
N ASN A 161 6.13 -12.81 -14.81
CA ASN A 161 6.17 -14.24 -14.54
C ASN A 161 4.75 -14.81 -14.35
N ASN A 162 3.88 -14.10 -13.64
CA ASN A 162 2.49 -14.49 -13.50
C ASN A 162 1.71 -14.44 -14.83
N CYS A 163 1.96 -13.44 -15.68
CA CYS A 163 1.36 -13.34 -17.01
C CYS A 163 1.78 -14.49 -17.92
N SER A 164 3.03 -14.96 -17.80
CA SER A 164 3.58 -16.03 -18.64
C SER A 164 2.86 -17.35 -18.47
N THR A 165 2.13 -17.56 -17.38
CA THR A 165 1.30 -18.76 -17.18
C THR A 165 0.14 -18.85 -18.18
N ASN A 166 -0.43 -17.73 -18.61
CA ASN A 166 -1.41 -17.62 -19.68
C ASN A 166 -1.57 -16.17 -20.18
N TRP A 167 -0.84 -15.80 -21.22
CA TRP A 167 -0.83 -14.45 -21.76
C TRP A 167 -2.20 -13.95 -22.24
N TRP A 168 -3.08 -14.84 -22.72
CA TRP A 168 -4.41 -14.43 -23.18
C TRP A 168 -5.29 -13.92 -22.02
N ILE A 169 -5.28 -14.64 -20.90
CA ILE A 169 -6.00 -14.21 -19.69
C ILE A 169 -5.41 -12.91 -19.15
N ALA A 170 -4.07 -12.82 -19.11
CA ALA A 170 -3.38 -11.60 -18.67
C ALA A 170 -3.70 -10.40 -19.59
N LEU A 171 -3.73 -10.61 -20.90
CA LEU A 171 -4.05 -9.56 -21.87
C LEU A 171 -5.48 -9.03 -21.69
N VAL A 172 -6.46 -9.92 -21.42
CA VAL A 172 -7.83 -9.49 -21.10
C VAL A 172 -7.83 -8.57 -19.88
N ALA A 173 -7.11 -8.94 -18.81
CA ALA A 173 -7.01 -8.09 -17.62
C ALA A 173 -6.43 -6.72 -17.95
N ILE A 174 -5.28 -6.67 -18.65
CA ILE A 174 -4.60 -5.43 -19.03
C ILE A 174 -5.51 -4.54 -19.87
N VAL A 175 -6.11 -5.08 -20.93
CA VAL A 175 -6.95 -4.31 -21.86
C VAL A 175 -8.18 -3.76 -21.15
N VAL A 176 -8.85 -4.57 -20.33
CA VAL A 176 -10.04 -4.12 -19.60
C VAL A 176 -9.69 -3.02 -18.60
N VAL A 177 -8.57 -3.14 -17.86
CA VAL A 177 -8.12 -2.07 -16.95
C VAL A 177 -7.89 -0.77 -17.72
N ILE A 178 -7.17 -0.82 -18.86
CA ILE A 178 -6.89 0.37 -19.69
C ILE A 178 -8.18 0.98 -20.21
N VAL A 179 -9.07 0.17 -20.80
CA VAL A 179 -10.35 0.65 -21.35
C VAL A 179 -11.22 1.29 -20.28
N CYS A 180 -11.34 0.63 -19.12
CA CYS A 180 -12.13 1.17 -18.01
C CYS A 180 -11.53 2.47 -17.44
N ASN A 181 -10.22 2.57 -17.37
CA ASN A 181 -9.52 3.76 -16.85
C ASN A 181 -9.67 4.97 -17.80
N ILE A 182 -9.46 4.76 -19.11
CA ILE A 182 -9.40 5.85 -20.09
C ILE A 182 -10.80 6.24 -20.60
N TRP A 183 -11.60 5.26 -21.00
CA TRP A 183 -12.92 5.50 -21.61
C TRP A 183 -14.09 5.24 -20.66
N GLY A 184 -13.84 4.65 -19.49
CA GLY A 184 -14.86 4.40 -18.48
C GLY A 184 -15.52 5.68 -17.97
N LYS A 185 -16.79 5.56 -17.59
CA LYS A 185 -17.59 6.66 -17.01
C LYS A 185 -18.18 6.21 -15.66
N GLY A 186 -18.35 7.15 -14.73
CA GLY A 186 -18.93 6.87 -13.43
C GLY A 186 -18.14 5.82 -12.64
N MET A 187 -18.83 4.78 -12.15
CA MET A 187 -18.24 3.70 -11.34
C MET A 187 -17.13 2.94 -12.05
N ILE A 188 -17.28 2.65 -13.35
CA ILE A 188 -16.29 1.87 -14.11
C ILE A 188 -14.92 2.54 -14.12
N LYS A 189 -14.90 3.87 -14.23
CA LYS A 189 -13.66 4.65 -14.17
C LYS A 189 -13.00 4.65 -12.79
N ILE A 190 -13.79 4.46 -11.73
CA ILE A 190 -13.32 4.48 -10.33
C ILE A 190 -12.64 3.16 -9.96
N VAL A 191 -13.10 2.02 -10.54
CA VAL A 191 -12.66 0.67 -10.14
C VAL A 191 -12.06 -0.14 -11.31
N PRO A 192 -11.14 0.42 -12.11
CA PRO A 192 -10.65 -0.23 -13.31
C PRO A 192 -9.94 -1.55 -13.03
N ILE A 193 -9.16 -1.63 -11.94
CA ILE A 193 -8.45 -2.85 -11.52
C ILE A 193 -9.44 -3.97 -11.22
N LEU A 194 -10.49 -3.69 -10.45
CA LEU A 194 -11.54 -4.67 -10.16
C LEU A 194 -12.23 -5.16 -11.45
N MET A 195 -12.52 -4.27 -12.39
CA MET A 195 -13.14 -4.64 -13.69
C MET A 195 -12.21 -5.57 -14.48
N GLY A 196 -10.89 -5.30 -14.48
CA GLY A 196 -9.89 -6.15 -15.10
C GLY A 196 -9.83 -7.54 -14.45
N VAL A 197 -9.84 -7.59 -13.12
CA VAL A 197 -9.91 -8.86 -12.35
C VAL A 197 -11.17 -9.63 -12.74
N LEU A 198 -12.35 -9.02 -12.65
CA LEU A 198 -13.60 -9.71 -12.90
C LEU A 198 -13.70 -10.24 -14.34
N ALA A 199 -13.30 -9.41 -15.33
CA ALA A 199 -13.35 -9.81 -16.73
C ALA A 199 -12.39 -10.95 -17.04
N SER A 200 -11.13 -10.86 -16.61
CA SER A 200 -10.13 -11.90 -16.88
C SER A 200 -10.40 -13.17 -16.08
N TYR A 201 -10.90 -13.05 -14.85
CA TYR A 201 -11.29 -14.20 -14.03
C TYR A 201 -12.49 -14.93 -14.64
N LEU A 202 -13.49 -14.19 -15.16
CA LEU A 202 -14.63 -14.77 -15.88
C LEU A 202 -14.15 -15.54 -17.14
N VAL A 203 -13.26 -14.94 -17.93
CA VAL A 203 -12.67 -15.61 -19.10
C VAL A 203 -11.92 -16.86 -18.68
N ALA A 204 -11.11 -16.80 -17.62
CA ALA A 204 -10.40 -17.94 -17.08
C ALA A 204 -11.34 -19.05 -16.60
N ALA A 205 -12.46 -18.72 -15.97
CA ALA A 205 -13.46 -19.66 -15.52
C ALA A 205 -14.17 -20.37 -16.72
N ILE A 206 -14.54 -19.61 -17.74
CA ILE A 206 -15.19 -20.15 -18.97
C ILE A 206 -14.23 -21.06 -19.73
N THR A 207 -12.92 -20.73 -19.75
CA THR A 207 -11.89 -21.52 -20.44
C THR A 207 -11.33 -22.68 -19.59
N GLY A 208 -11.91 -22.95 -18.41
CA GLY A 208 -11.51 -24.07 -17.55
C GLY A 208 -10.16 -23.88 -16.84
N ASN A 209 -9.66 -22.66 -16.74
CA ASN A 209 -8.38 -22.33 -16.09
C ASN A 209 -8.53 -21.95 -14.61
N VAL A 210 -9.63 -22.31 -13.96
CA VAL A 210 -9.89 -22.03 -12.54
C VAL A 210 -10.32 -23.30 -11.83
N ASP A 211 -9.67 -23.59 -10.70
CA ASP A 211 -10.11 -24.63 -9.79
C ASP A 211 -11.00 -24.03 -8.68
N PHE A 212 -12.28 -24.41 -8.71
CA PHE A 212 -13.27 -23.99 -7.72
C PHE A 212 -13.47 -24.99 -6.58
N SER A 213 -12.66 -26.06 -6.47
CA SER A 213 -12.81 -27.07 -5.42
C SER A 213 -12.77 -26.44 -4.02
N GLY A 214 -11.73 -25.67 -3.73
CA GLY A 214 -11.59 -24.94 -2.46
C GLY A 214 -12.73 -23.98 -2.17
N VAL A 215 -13.36 -23.38 -3.21
CA VAL A 215 -14.52 -22.50 -3.05
C VAL A 215 -15.77 -23.30 -2.65
N LYS A 216 -15.95 -24.51 -3.18
CA LYS A 216 -17.09 -25.37 -2.83
C LYS A 216 -17.03 -25.79 -1.36
N ASP A 217 -15.85 -26.16 -0.90
CA ASP A 217 -15.62 -26.69 0.45
C ASP A 217 -15.57 -25.61 1.54
N ALA A 218 -15.29 -24.36 1.15
CA ALA A 218 -15.19 -23.25 2.10
C ALA A 218 -16.54 -22.90 2.74
N ALA A 219 -16.51 -22.61 4.05
CA ALA A 219 -17.68 -22.17 4.82
C ALA A 219 -18.11 -20.74 4.42
N TRP A 220 -19.40 -20.43 4.61
CA TRP A 220 -19.92 -19.07 4.42
C TRP A 220 -19.52 -18.12 5.56
N ILE A 221 -19.41 -18.64 6.79
CA ILE A 221 -19.05 -17.87 7.98
C ILE A 221 -17.91 -18.58 8.68
N GLY A 222 -16.86 -17.86 9.06
CA GLY A 222 -15.71 -18.39 9.76
C GLY A 222 -14.87 -17.29 10.40
N LEU A 223 -13.93 -17.67 11.25
CA LEU A 223 -12.99 -16.73 11.85
C LEU A 223 -11.93 -16.32 10.82
N PRO A 224 -11.61 -15.03 10.69
CA PRO A 224 -10.66 -14.54 9.69
C PRO A 224 -9.20 -14.83 10.02
N VAL A 225 -8.89 -15.19 11.28
CA VAL A 225 -7.53 -15.42 11.78
C VAL A 225 -7.41 -16.87 12.25
N ALA A 226 -6.40 -17.57 11.74
CA ALA A 226 -5.99 -18.88 12.22
C ALA A 226 -4.74 -18.73 13.09
N MET A 227 -4.79 -19.21 14.34
CA MET A 227 -3.74 -18.97 15.34
C MET A 227 -2.36 -19.48 14.89
N GLN A 228 -2.31 -20.58 14.16
CA GLN A 228 -1.07 -21.16 13.62
C GLN A 228 -0.35 -20.24 12.63
N ASN A 229 -1.06 -19.33 11.97
CA ASN A 229 -0.49 -18.40 10.98
C ASN A 229 -0.06 -17.07 11.63
N THR A 230 -0.22 -16.93 12.94
CA THR A 230 0.12 -15.72 13.67
C THR A 230 1.53 -15.80 14.26
N VAL A 231 2.07 -14.66 14.63
CA VAL A 231 3.32 -14.57 15.41
C VAL A 231 3.17 -15.31 16.75
N PHE A 232 1.98 -15.29 17.37
CA PHE A 232 1.70 -16.00 18.61
C PHE A 232 1.77 -17.52 18.42
N GLY A 233 1.30 -18.05 17.28
CA GLY A 233 1.44 -19.45 16.91
C GLY A 233 2.89 -19.87 16.78
N LEU A 234 3.75 -19.04 16.20
CA LEU A 234 5.18 -19.29 16.11
C LEU A 234 5.81 -19.48 17.49
N PHE A 235 5.56 -18.58 18.43
CA PHE A 235 6.12 -18.67 19.78
C PHE A 235 5.51 -19.80 20.63
N SER A 236 4.29 -20.23 20.35
CA SER A 236 3.65 -21.35 21.05
C SER A 236 4.13 -22.72 20.58
N SER A 237 4.75 -22.83 19.41
CA SER A 237 5.25 -24.10 18.85
C SER A 237 6.48 -24.67 19.58
N GLY A 238 7.14 -23.87 20.42
CA GLY A 238 8.30 -24.28 21.25
C GLY A 238 9.64 -24.45 20.50
N SER A 239 9.65 -24.31 19.17
CA SER A 239 10.86 -24.49 18.34
C SER A 239 11.11 -23.30 17.43
N VAL A 240 11.42 -22.14 18.03
CA VAL A 240 11.73 -20.92 17.28
C VAL A 240 13.20 -20.96 16.82
N ASN A 241 13.42 -20.85 15.52
CA ASN A 241 14.75 -20.64 14.97
C ASN A 241 15.18 -19.16 15.17
N THR A 242 16.03 -18.93 16.18
CA THR A 242 16.47 -17.59 16.55
C THR A 242 17.27 -16.90 15.43
N GLY A 243 18.05 -17.67 14.67
CA GLY A 243 18.82 -17.15 13.53
C GLY A 243 17.91 -16.58 12.45
N LEU A 244 16.88 -17.33 12.03
CA LEU A 244 15.89 -16.89 11.06
C LEU A 244 15.07 -15.70 11.59
N LEU A 245 14.73 -15.70 12.89
CA LEU A 245 13.99 -14.60 13.52
C LEU A 245 14.77 -13.28 13.43
N VAL A 246 16.04 -13.29 13.85
CA VAL A 246 16.89 -12.09 13.81
C VAL A 246 17.16 -11.66 12.37
N SER A 247 17.44 -12.60 11.48
CA SER A 247 17.63 -12.33 10.05
C SER A 247 16.38 -11.68 9.43
N SER A 248 15.19 -12.17 9.76
CA SER A 248 13.92 -11.62 9.28
C SER A 248 13.70 -10.17 9.73
N ILE A 249 14.01 -9.86 10.98
CA ILE A 249 13.91 -8.48 11.51
C ILE A 249 14.89 -7.57 10.76
N ILE A 250 16.15 -7.99 10.61
CA ILE A 250 17.19 -7.17 9.96
C ILE A 250 16.87 -6.98 8.47
N MET A 251 16.29 -7.97 7.80
CA MET A 251 15.92 -7.89 6.40
C MET A 251 14.72 -6.96 6.17
N ILE A 252 13.72 -6.98 7.04
CA ILE A 252 12.43 -6.32 6.82
C ILE A 252 12.39 -4.90 7.41
N VAL A 253 12.93 -4.67 8.61
CA VAL A 253 12.84 -3.37 9.28
C VAL A 253 13.35 -2.21 8.43
N PRO A 254 14.48 -2.31 7.70
CA PRO A 254 14.92 -1.21 6.84
C PRO A 254 13.99 -0.84 5.70
N ILE A 255 13.11 -1.75 5.26
CA ILE A 255 12.09 -1.46 4.23
C ILE A 255 11.09 -0.40 4.74
N ALA A 256 10.89 -0.32 6.06
CA ALA A 256 10.02 0.69 6.66
C ALA A 256 10.42 2.13 6.31
N PHE A 257 11.71 2.41 6.04
CA PHE A 257 12.11 3.74 5.58
C PHE A 257 11.47 4.10 4.23
N ALA A 258 11.35 3.14 3.32
CA ALA A 258 10.68 3.34 2.04
C ALA A 258 9.18 3.59 2.22
N THR A 259 8.52 2.77 3.05
CA THR A 259 7.07 2.89 3.26
C THR A 259 6.68 4.10 4.11
N MET A 260 7.53 4.53 5.03
CA MET A 260 7.35 5.82 5.71
C MET A 260 7.41 7.00 4.73
N MET A 261 8.28 6.94 3.71
CA MET A 261 8.35 7.96 2.67
C MET A 261 7.12 7.93 1.75
N GLU A 262 6.65 6.74 1.40
CA GLU A 262 5.38 6.55 0.68
C GLU A 262 4.22 7.18 1.47
N HIS A 263 4.09 6.85 2.76
CA HIS A 263 3.07 7.42 3.65
C HIS A 263 3.09 8.95 3.68
N VAL A 264 4.27 9.54 3.84
CA VAL A 264 4.45 11.00 3.82
C VAL A 264 4.02 11.60 2.48
N GLY A 265 4.39 10.96 1.38
CA GLY A 265 3.98 11.34 0.02
C GLY A 265 2.46 11.32 -0.16
N ASP A 266 1.81 10.26 0.30
CA ASP A 266 0.36 10.08 0.19
C ASP A 266 -0.41 11.11 1.03
N ILE A 267 0.03 11.38 2.28
CA ILE A 267 -0.59 12.41 3.13
C ILE A 267 -0.42 13.80 2.52
N SER A 268 0.71 14.06 1.87
CA SER A 268 0.91 15.32 1.13
C SER A 268 0.00 15.39 -0.09
N ALA A 269 -0.08 14.32 -0.88
CA ALA A 269 -0.88 14.25 -2.10
C ALA A 269 -2.38 14.42 -1.84
N ILE A 270 -2.90 13.87 -0.73
CA ILE A 270 -4.32 14.04 -0.38
C ILE A 270 -4.62 15.42 0.21
N SER A 271 -3.63 16.10 0.79
CA SER A 271 -3.79 17.43 1.40
C SER A 271 -4.22 18.48 0.38
N GLY A 272 -3.69 18.43 -0.84
CA GLY A 272 -4.02 19.38 -1.91
C GLY A 272 -5.50 19.34 -2.32
N PRO A 273 -6.05 18.21 -2.78
CA PRO A 273 -7.46 18.11 -3.17
C PRO A 273 -8.47 18.42 -2.07
N ILE A 274 -8.11 18.18 -0.79
CA ILE A 274 -8.96 18.44 0.36
C ILE A 274 -8.86 19.92 0.79
N GLU A 275 -7.88 20.66 0.28
CA GLU A 275 -7.58 22.04 0.68
C GLU A 275 -7.28 22.17 2.19
N LYS A 276 -6.64 21.15 2.78
CA LYS A 276 -6.24 21.10 4.19
C LYS A 276 -4.83 20.56 4.33
N ASN A 277 -4.02 21.20 5.14
CA ASN A 277 -2.68 20.73 5.45
C ASN A 277 -2.73 19.62 6.51
N LEU A 278 -2.87 18.36 6.05
CA LEU A 278 -2.95 17.20 6.95
C LEU A 278 -1.63 16.87 7.64
N ILE A 279 -0.51 17.43 7.16
CA ILE A 279 0.82 17.30 7.80
C ILE A 279 0.87 18.12 9.09
N GLU A 280 0.16 19.24 9.16
CA GLU A 280 0.06 20.10 10.34
C GLU A 280 -1.12 19.74 11.24
N ASP A 281 -2.30 19.54 10.65
CA ASP A 281 -3.52 19.17 11.37
C ASP A 281 -4.24 17.98 10.70
N PRO A 282 -4.29 16.82 11.30
CA PRO A 282 -4.02 16.45 12.70
C PRO A 282 -2.54 16.27 13.05
N GLY A 283 -1.66 16.40 12.09
CA GLY A 283 -0.22 16.27 12.23
C GLY A 283 0.31 14.91 11.78
N LEU A 284 1.45 14.95 11.08
CA LEU A 284 2.11 13.76 10.52
C LEU A 284 2.40 12.69 11.59
N HIS A 285 2.72 13.10 12.84
CA HIS A 285 2.95 12.16 13.93
C HIS A 285 1.74 11.27 14.22
N ARG A 286 0.50 11.78 14.06
CA ARG A 286 -0.72 10.98 14.29
C ARG A 286 -0.97 10.00 13.15
N THR A 287 -0.74 10.42 11.91
CA THR A 287 -0.91 9.52 10.76
C THR A 287 0.12 8.40 10.77
N LEU A 288 1.38 8.69 11.15
CA LEU A 288 2.43 7.68 11.35
C LEU A 288 2.10 6.70 12.49
N ILE A 289 1.50 7.17 13.60
CA ILE A 289 1.03 6.28 14.67
C ILE A 289 -0.08 5.35 14.14
N GLY A 290 -1.01 5.89 13.38
CA GLY A 290 -2.12 5.12 12.80
C GLY A 290 -1.63 4.00 11.89
N ASP A 291 -0.72 4.31 10.99
CA ASP A 291 -0.14 3.36 10.03
C ASP A 291 0.79 2.35 10.74
N GLY A 292 1.71 2.81 11.58
CA GLY A 292 2.66 1.96 12.29
C GLY A 292 2.00 0.96 13.23
N ILE A 293 1.05 1.39 14.07
CA ILE A 293 0.29 0.49 14.95
C ILE A 293 -0.60 -0.43 14.13
N GLY A 294 -1.26 0.09 13.08
CA GLY A 294 -2.06 -0.72 12.16
C GLY A 294 -1.25 -1.84 11.54
N THR A 295 -0.05 -1.53 11.04
CA THR A 295 0.91 -2.50 10.47
C THR A 295 1.39 -3.51 11.52
N THR A 296 1.78 -3.03 12.72
CA THR A 296 2.27 -3.91 13.80
C THR A 296 1.19 -4.93 14.19
N ILE A 297 -0.03 -4.47 14.44
CA ILE A 297 -1.13 -5.37 14.86
C ILE A 297 -1.48 -6.33 13.73
N ALA A 298 -1.60 -5.85 12.48
CA ALA A 298 -1.88 -6.71 11.33
C ALA A 298 -0.85 -7.85 11.22
N ALA A 299 0.43 -7.54 11.30
CA ALA A 299 1.51 -8.50 11.22
C ALA A 299 1.50 -9.51 12.39
N LEU A 300 1.25 -9.07 13.63
CA LEU A 300 1.15 -9.98 14.77
C LEU A 300 0.07 -11.06 14.58
N PHE A 301 -0.99 -10.74 13.85
CA PHE A 301 -2.08 -11.67 13.56
C PHE A 301 -1.99 -12.34 12.17
N GLY A 302 -0.82 -12.30 11.52
CA GLY A 302 -0.57 -13.01 10.26
C GLY A 302 -1.18 -12.34 9.02
N ALA A 303 -1.44 -11.05 9.09
CA ALA A 303 -1.78 -10.22 7.94
C ALA A 303 -0.55 -9.44 7.45
N PRO A 304 -0.52 -8.98 6.18
CA PRO A 304 0.58 -8.18 5.66
C PRO A 304 0.64 -6.79 6.30
N ALA A 305 1.80 -6.11 6.12
CA ALA A 305 1.94 -4.71 6.44
C ALA A 305 0.85 -3.86 5.80
N ASN A 306 0.40 -2.82 6.47
CA ASN A 306 -0.49 -1.82 5.89
C ASN A 306 0.30 -0.65 5.30
N THR A 307 -0.34 0.11 4.43
CA THR A 307 0.09 1.41 3.93
C THR A 307 -1.12 2.24 3.51
N THR A 308 -0.93 3.55 3.32
CA THR A 308 -1.97 4.43 2.77
C THR A 308 -2.23 4.14 1.29
N TYR A 309 -3.50 4.25 0.85
CA TYR A 309 -3.88 3.90 -0.52
C TYR A 309 -4.23 5.12 -1.36
N GLY A 310 -3.40 5.37 -2.38
CA GLY A 310 -3.61 6.39 -3.39
C GLY A 310 -4.85 6.14 -4.26
N GLU A 311 -5.26 4.89 -4.46
CA GLU A 311 -6.47 4.50 -5.20
C GLU A 311 -7.72 5.11 -4.56
N ASN A 312 -7.80 5.08 -3.24
CA ASN A 312 -8.90 5.68 -2.50
C ASN A 312 -8.88 7.20 -2.57
N THR A 313 -7.70 7.82 -2.65
CA THR A 313 -7.55 9.26 -2.92
C THR A 313 -8.12 9.62 -4.29
N GLY A 314 -7.91 8.78 -5.30
CA GLY A 314 -8.53 8.93 -6.62
C GLY A 314 -10.06 8.96 -6.55
N VAL A 315 -10.68 8.11 -5.73
CA VAL A 315 -12.14 8.12 -5.52
C VAL A 315 -12.61 9.42 -4.88
N LEU A 316 -11.89 9.92 -3.86
CA LEU A 316 -12.22 11.19 -3.20
C LEU A 316 -12.21 12.36 -4.19
N ILE A 317 -11.18 12.43 -5.05
CA ILE A 317 -11.04 13.48 -6.07
C ILE A 317 -12.19 13.41 -7.09
N LEU A 318 -12.50 12.22 -7.59
CA LEU A 318 -13.55 12.02 -8.59
C LEU A 318 -14.96 12.30 -8.06
N THR A 319 -15.22 11.91 -6.81
CA THR A 319 -16.54 12.11 -6.19
C THR A 319 -16.69 13.48 -5.54
N LYS A 320 -15.57 14.17 -5.29
CA LYS A 320 -15.49 15.42 -4.50
C LYS A 320 -16.07 15.27 -3.08
N VAL A 321 -16.11 14.05 -2.53
CA VAL A 321 -16.61 13.76 -1.18
C VAL A 321 -15.45 13.43 -0.27
N TYR A 322 -15.04 14.38 0.54
CA TYR A 322 -13.84 14.33 1.38
C TYR A 322 -14.13 13.96 2.85
N ASP A 323 -15.34 13.52 3.16
CA ASP A 323 -15.69 13.08 4.51
C ASP A 323 -15.09 11.68 4.81
N PRO A 324 -14.22 11.53 5.84
CA PRO A 324 -13.71 10.23 6.27
C PRO A 324 -14.78 9.17 6.59
N LYS A 325 -16.03 9.55 6.75
CA LYS A 325 -17.14 8.59 6.98
C LYS A 325 -17.32 7.61 5.85
N VAL A 326 -17.17 8.05 4.59
CA VAL A 326 -17.34 7.15 3.43
C VAL A 326 -16.26 6.08 3.41
N VAL A 327 -15.04 6.44 3.79
CA VAL A 327 -13.91 5.51 3.93
C VAL A 327 -14.12 4.54 5.11
N ARG A 328 -14.68 5.02 6.25
CA ARG A 328 -15.04 4.12 7.37
C ARG A 328 -16.11 3.11 6.99
N ILE A 329 -17.07 3.47 6.14
CA ILE A 329 -18.07 2.52 5.65
C ILE A 329 -17.38 1.42 4.84
N ALA A 330 -16.41 1.75 3.99
CA ALA A 330 -15.59 0.77 3.28
C ALA A 330 -14.83 -0.16 4.25
N ALA A 331 -14.26 0.40 5.33
CA ALA A 331 -13.59 -0.38 6.36
C ALA A 331 -14.53 -1.36 7.07
N TYR A 332 -15.76 -0.96 7.38
CA TYR A 332 -16.76 -1.88 7.94
C TYR A 332 -17.13 -2.99 6.97
N PHE A 333 -17.27 -2.71 5.67
CA PHE A 333 -17.51 -3.74 4.66
C PHE A 333 -16.33 -4.70 4.53
N ALA A 334 -15.08 -4.21 4.57
CA ALA A 334 -13.89 -5.06 4.55
C ALA A 334 -13.87 -6.01 5.76
N ILE A 335 -14.17 -5.51 6.96
CA ILE A 335 -14.30 -6.32 8.18
C ILE A 335 -15.41 -7.37 8.02
N LEU A 336 -16.58 -7.01 7.51
CA LEU A 336 -17.67 -7.97 7.30
C LEU A 336 -17.27 -9.07 6.31
N LEU A 337 -16.62 -8.72 5.19
CA LEU A 337 -16.15 -9.68 4.19
C LEU A 337 -15.07 -10.61 4.73
N SER A 338 -14.28 -10.18 5.71
CA SER A 338 -13.24 -11.01 6.32
C SER A 338 -13.78 -12.26 7.02
N PHE A 339 -15.02 -12.21 7.50
CA PHE A 339 -15.70 -13.35 8.15
C PHE A 339 -16.36 -14.32 7.15
N CYS A 340 -16.13 -14.15 5.83
CA CYS A 340 -16.62 -15.04 4.80
C CYS A 340 -15.47 -15.85 4.15
N PRO A 341 -15.10 -17.05 4.67
CA PRO A 341 -14.04 -17.88 4.10
C PRO A 341 -14.30 -18.24 2.62
N LYS A 342 -15.56 -18.40 2.22
CA LYS A 342 -15.93 -18.65 0.83
C LYS A 342 -15.52 -17.50 -0.09
N PHE A 343 -15.63 -16.26 0.36
CA PHE A 343 -15.17 -15.09 -0.37
C PHE A 343 -13.62 -15.09 -0.50
N ALA A 344 -12.91 -15.39 0.59
CA ALA A 344 -11.45 -15.52 0.55
C ALA A 344 -11.00 -16.65 -0.39
N ALA A 345 -11.68 -17.81 -0.34
CA ALA A 345 -11.39 -18.92 -1.24
C ALA A 345 -11.61 -18.56 -2.73
N LEU A 346 -12.67 -17.78 -3.04
CA LEU A 346 -12.92 -17.28 -4.39
C LEU A 346 -11.77 -16.41 -4.89
N ILE A 347 -11.20 -15.58 -4.02
CA ILE A 347 -10.07 -14.70 -4.34
C ILE A 347 -8.78 -15.52 -4.50
N THR A 348 -8.55 -16.49 -3.63
CA THR A 348 -7.36 -17.36 -3.71
C THR A 348 -7.39 -18.26 -4.95
N ALA A 349 -8.57 -18.59 -5.47
CA ALA A 349 -8.73 -19.37 -6.70
C ALA A 349 -8.45 -18.56 -7.99
N MET A 350 -8.09 -17.27 -7.90
CA MET A 350 -7.74 -16.48 -9.09
C MET A 350 -6.48 -17.01 -9.77
N PRO A 351 -6.50 -17.21 -11.10
CA PRO A 351 -5.32 -17.65 -11.84
C PRO A 351 -4.17 -16.66 -11.77
N ALA A 352 -2.94 -17.16 -11.73
CA ALA A 352 -1.75 -16.33 -11.73
C ALA A 352 -1.72 -15.33 -12.90
N ALA A 353 -2.21 -15.72 -14.08
CA ALA A 353 -2.31 -14.84 -15.25
C ALA A 353 -3.22 -13.61 -15.01
N THR A 354 -4.37 -13.80 -14.34
CA THR A 354 -5.25 -12.68 -13.94
C THR A 354 -4.51 -11.73 -13.00
N ILE A 355 -3.84 -12.30 -11.97
CA ILE A 355 -3.05 -11.55 -10.99
C ILE A 355 -1.95 -10.78 -11.71
N GLY A 356 -1.20 -11.44 -12.61
CA GLY A 356 -0.12 -10.84 -13.38
C GLY A 356 -0.59 -9.66 -14.24
N GLY A 357 -1.67 -9.84 -14.98
CA GLY A 357 -2.22 -8.81 -15.87
C GLY A 357 -2.61 -7.52 -15.13
N VAL A 358 -3.32 -7.62 -14.00
CA VAL A 358 -3.66 -6.45 -13.20
C VAL A 358 -2.44 -5.87 -12.47
N SER A 359 -1.50 -6.72 -12.03
CA SER A 359 -0.30 -6.28 -11.31
C SER A 359 0.64 -5.46 -12.20
N ILE A 360 0.78 -5.77 -13.50
CA ILE A 360 1.57 -4.95 -14.44
C ILE A 360 1.09 -3.49 -14.42
N ILE A 361 -0.24 -3.28 -14.52
CA ILE A 361 -0.79 -1.93 -14.51
C ILE A 361 -0.63 -1.29 -13.13
N LEU A 362 -0.90 -2.03 -12.06
CA LEU A 362 -0.81 -1.52 -10.69
C LEU A 362 0.61 -1.10 -10.34
N TYR A 363 1.62 -1.93 -10.63
CA TYR A 363 3.03 -1.61 -10.34
C TYR A 363 3.53 -0.45 -11.19
N GLY A 364 3.09 -0.38 -12.47
CA GLY A 364 3.34 0.78 -13.32
C GLY A 364 2.71 2.06 -12.76
N MET A 365 1.49 1.99 -12.22
CA MET A 365 0.83 3.13 -11.58
C MET A 365 1.55 3.58 -10.31
N ILE A 366 2.05 2.64 -9.46
CA ILE A 366 2.87 2.98 -8.30
C ILE A 366 4.10 3.78 -8.74
N SER A 367 4.82 3.30 -9.77
CA SER A 367 5.97 4.04 -10.31
C SER A 367 5.58 5.43 -10.87
N ALA A 368 4.44 5.53 -11.55
CA ALA A 368 3.93 6.80 -12.05
C ALA A 368 3.58 7.81 -10.93
N VAL A 369 3.09 7.32 -9.77
CA VAL A 369 2.89 8.17 -8.57
C VAL A 369 4.22 8.75 -8.08
N GLY A 370 5.30 7.98 -8.10
CA GLY A 370 6.64 8.50 -7.76
C GLY A 370 7.10 9.62 -8.72
N VAL A 371 6.88 9.45 -10.04
CA VAL A 371 7.14 10.51 -11.03
C VAL A 371 6.28 11.74 -10.76
N ARG A 372 4.99 11.53 -10.54
CA ARG A 372 4.03 12.60 -10.23
C ARG A 372 4.44 13.38 -8.98
N ASN A 373 4.90 12.70 -7.93
CA ASN A 373 5.37 13.34 -6.70
C ASN A 373 6.52 14.32 -6.99
N MET A 374 7.48 13.94 -7.83
CA MET A 374 8.59 14.82 -8.21
C MET A 374 8.13 16.01 -9.07
N VAL A 375 7.21 15.79 -10.01
CA VAL A 375 6.71 16.82 -10.91
C VAL A 375 5.85 17.84 -10.17
N GLU A 376 4.90 17.41 -9.37
CA GLU A 376 4.00 18.29 -8.60
C GLU A 376 4.74 19.14 -7.56
N ASN A 377 5.84 18.62 -7.02
CA ASN A 377 6.70 19.34 -6.09
C ASN A 377 7.86 20.09 -6.78
N HIS A 378 7.81 20.24 -8.11
CA HIS A 378 8.78 21.00 -8.89
C HIS A 378 10.25 20.62 -8.61
N THR A 379 10.53 19.30 -8.47
CA THR A 379 11.90 18.83 -8.24
C THR A 379 12.81 19.21 -9.39
N ASP A 380 13.81 20.08 -9.14
CA ASP A 380 14.70 20.60 -10.14
C ASP A 380 15.86 19.63 -10.45
N PHE A 381 15.78 18.93 -11.57
CA PHE A 381 16.83 18.03 -12.06
C PHE A 381 17.94 18.72 -12.85
N GLN A 382 17.93 20.04 -13.01
CA GLN A 382 19.09 20.79 -13.51
C GLN A 382 20.19 20.86 -12.44
N LYS A 383 19.83 20.72 -11.17
CA LYS A 383 20.77 20.65 -10.06
C LYS A 383 21.46 19.27 -10.01
N SER A 384 22.76 19.23 -10.24
CA SER A 384 23.57 17.99 -10.19
C SER A 384 23.37 17.17 -8.89
N ARG A 385 23.13 17.85 -7.76
CA ARG A 385 22.81 17.24 -6.48
C ARG A 385 21.59 16.33 -6.58
N ASN A 386 20.49 16.81 -7.16
CA ASN A 386 19.23 16.09 -7.26
C ASN A 386 19.34 14.92 -8.22
N VAL A 387 20.05 15.11 -9.34
CA VAL A 387 20.37 14.03 -10.28
C VAL A 387 21.14 12.90 -9.59
N ILE A 388 22.17 13.23 -8.80
CA ILE A 388 23.00 12.24 -8.09
C ILE A 388 22.16 11.48 -7.03
N VAL A 389 21.36 12.18 -6.22
CA VAL A 389 20.51 11.54 -5.21
C VAL A 389 19.54 10.54 -5.86
N ALA A 390 18.84 10.97 -6.89
CA ALA A 390 17.90 10.10 -7.62
C ALA A 390 18.61 8.92 -8.33
N ALA A 391 19.75 9.19 -8.97
CA ALA A 391 20.52 8.16 -9.67
C ALA A 391 21.04 7.08 -8.70
N VAL A 392 21.56 7.47 -7.54
CA VAL A 392 22.05 6.52 -6.53
C VAL A 392 20.88 5.70 -5.96
N ILE A 393 19.75 6.33 -5.65
CA ILE A 393 18.56 5.61 -5.15
C ILE A 393 18.11 4.57 -6.16
N LEU A 394 17.86 4.97 -7.41
CA LEU A 394 17.39 4.05 -8.46
C LEU A 394 18.44 2.98 -8.77
N GLY A 395 19.70 3.37 -8.88
CA GLY A 395 20.81 2.45 -9.17
C GLY A 395 20.98 1.39 -8.09
N LEU A 396 20.92 1.76 -6.80
CA LEU A 396 20.99 0.81 -5.71
C LEU A 396 19.74 -0.06 -5.59
N ALA A 397 18.55 0.56 -5.68
CA ALA A 397 17.30 -0.18 -5.52
C ALA A 397 17.14 -1.25 -6.60
N LEU A 398 17.32 -0.90 -7.86
CA LEU A 398 17.16 -1.81 -8.99
C LEU A 398 18.40 -2.69 -9.18
N GLY A 399 19.59 -2.11 -9.10
CA GLY A 399 20.85 -2.82 -9.34
C GLY A 399 21.06 -3.94 -8.34
N VAL A 400 20.85 -3.71 -7.05
CA VAL A 400 20.96 -4.76 -6.03
C VAL A 400 19.85 -5.79 -6.19
N ASN A 401 18.59 -5.35 -6.40
CA ASN A 401 17.46 -6.28 -6.49
C ASN A 401 17.55 -7.21 -7.72
N PHE A 402 18.06 -6.72 -8.85
CA PHE A 402 18.21 -7.51 -10.07
C PHE A 402 19.63 -8.09 -10.27
N SER A 403 20.53 -7.90 -9.30
CA SER A 403 21.82 -8.62 -9.28
C SER A 403 21.59 -10.13 -9.06
N ALA A 404 22.57 -10.94 -9.40
CA ALA A 404 22.49 -12.38 -9.20
C ALA A 404 22.25 -12.79 -7.74
N ALA A 405 22.73 -11.97 -6.78
CA ALA A 405 22.53 -12.21 -5.35
C ALA A 405 21.16 -11.69 -4.82
N GLY A 406 20.48 -10.79 -5.56
CA GLY A 406 19.19 -10.20 -5.16
C GLY A 406 19.21 -9.29 -3.93
N ALA A 407 20.30 -9.32 -3.16
CA ALA A 407 20.50 -8.56 -1.93
C ALA A 407 22.01 -8.36 -1.65
N ILE A 408 22.36 -7.40 -0.80
CA ILE A 408 23.71 -7.33 -0.22
C ILE A 408 23.72 -8.15 1.04
N SER A 409 24.42 -9.30 1.00
CA SER A 409 24.46 -10.26 2.09
C SER A 409 25.82 -10.27 2.77
N PHE A 410 25.82 -10.30 4.10
CA PHE A 410 27.01 -10.48 4.92
C PHE A 410 26.64 -11.23 6.20
N ALA A 411 27.59 -11.96 6.79
CA ALA A 411 27.38 -12.70 8.02
C ALA A 411 28.02 -11.98 9.21
N ILE A 412 27.29 -11.90 10.32
CA ILE A 412 27.82 -11.48 11.63
C ILE A 412 27.60 -12.63 12.60
N GLY A 413 28.67 -13.34 12.93
CA GLY A 413 28.59 -14.59 13.69
C GLY A 413 27.77 -15.64 12.96
N ASN A 414 26.72 -16.15 13.58
CA ASN A 414 25.83 -17.15 13.01
C ASN A 414 24.57 -16.55 12.32
N VAL A 415 24.52 -15.23 12.18
CA VAL A 415 23.37 -14.54 11.57
C VAL A 415 23.73 -14.06 10.18
N ASN A 416 23.02 -14.56 9.16
CA ASN A 416 23.11 -14.06 7.80
C ASN A 416 22.20 -12.82 7.67
N ILE A 417 22.78 -11.71 7.28
CA ILE A 417 22.10 -10.44 7.04
C ILE A 417 22.02 -10.24 5.53
N ALA A 418 20.80 -10.11 5.01
CA ALA A 418 20.56 -9.79 3.60
C ALA A 418 19.74 -8.49 3.52
N LEU A 419 20.35 -7.43 3.01
CA LEU A 419 19.69 -6.15 2.81
C LEU A 419 19.19 -6.03 1.38
N SER A 420 17.88 -5.83 1.21
CA SER A 420 17.29 -5.60 -0.10
C SER A 420 17.77 -4.27 -0.71
N GLY A 421 17.77 -4.21 -2.05
CA GLY A 421 18.13 -2.99 -2.77
C GLY A 421 17.28 -1.78 -2.35
N LEU A 422 15.98 -1.98 -2.11
CA LEU A 422 15.08 -0.91 -1.67
C LEU A 422 15.44 -0.37 -0.28
N ALA A 423 15.77 -1.26 0.67
CA ALA A 423 16.18 -0.87 2.01
C ALA A 423 17.47 -0.04 1.98
N ILE A 424 18.50 -0.51 1.25
CA ILE A 424 19.77 0.20 1.11
C ILE A 424 19.57 1.55 0.42
N ALA A 425 18.83 1.57 -0.68
CA ALA A 425 18.57 2.79 -1.45
C ALA A 425 17.87 3.86 -0.60
N SER A 426 16.93 3.45 0.26
CA SER A 426 16.20 4.35 1.14
C SER A 426 17.14 5.00 2.16
N ILE A 427 17.95 4.19 2.84
CA ILE A 427 18.91 4.68 3.84
C ILE A 427 19.94 5.59 3.17
N VAL A 428 20.56 5.13 2.08
CA VAL A 428 21.58 5.90 1.35
C VAL A 428 21.00 7.19 0.79
N GLY A 429 19.79 7.16 0.24
CA GLY A 429 19.10 8.35 -0.27
C GLY A 429 18.88 9.42 0.79
N ILE A 430 18.41 9.03 1.98
CA ILE A 430 18.24 9.92 3.14
C ILE A 430 19.60 10.51 3.57
N VAL A 431 20.62 9.66 3.69
CA VAL A 431 21.97 10.07 4.12
C VAL A 431 22.60 11.02 3.10
N LEU A 432 22.56 10.69 1.80
CA LEU A 432 23.06 11.57 0.74
C LEU A 432 22.34 12.91 0.72
N ASN A 433 21.02 12.88 0.80
CA ASN A 433 20.25 14.12 0.93
C ASN A 433 20.64 14.91 2.17
N ALA A 434 21.02 14.24 3.26
CA ALA A 434 21.47 14.89 4.48
C ALA A 434 22.87 15.54 4.37
N ILE A 435 23.80 14.94 3.65
CA ILE A 435 25.21 15.33 3.60
C ILE A 435 25.49 16.33 2.46
N LEU A 436 24.88 16.12 1.27
CA LEU A 436 25.17 16.93 0.10
C LEU A 436 24.78 18.41 0.31
N PRO A 437 25.60 19.37 -0.15
CA PRO A 437 25.32 20.80 -0.04
C PRO A 437 24.14 21.24 -0.94
N GLY A 438 23.58 22.42 -0.73
CA GLY A 438 22.53 22.98 -1.59
C GLY A 438 21.08 22.74 -1.11
N LYS A 439 20.88 22.37 0.16
CA LYS A 439 19.55 22.06 0.75
C LYS A 439 18.60 23.26 0.91
N ARG A 440 19.12 24.49 0.96
CA ARG A 440 18.37 25.63 1.49
C ARG A 440 17.21 26.08 0.62
N ASP A 441 17.23 25.80 -0.68
CA ASP A 441 16.29 26.35 -1.65
C ASP A 441 15.10 25.43 -1.99
N GLU A 442 15.12 24.17 -1.56
CA GLU A 442 14.13 23.16 -1.99
C GLU A 442 12.97 22.94 -1.02
N TYR A 443 13.05 23.48 0.19
CA TYR A 443 12.06 23.22 1.25
C TYR A 443 11.46 24.47 1.87
N MET A 444 11.48 25.60 1.16
CA MET A 444 10.54 26.68 1.41
C MET A 444 9.29 26.35 0.59
N PRO A 445 8.16 25.93 1.21
CA PRO A 445 6.88 26.10 0.52
C PRO A 445 6.86 27.60 0.24
N ASN A 446 6.87 27.97 -1.05
CA ASN A 446 6.66 29.36 -1.43
C ASN A 446 5.38 29.78 -0.75
N GLU A 447 5.45 30.70 0.22
CA GLU A 447 4.27 31.35 0.81
C GLU A 447 3.48 32.07 -0.31
N GLU A 448 4.13 32.35 -1.46
CA GLU A 448 3.52 32.88 -2.67
C GLU A 448 2.70 31.84 -3.48
N ASN A 449 2.95 30.53 -3.35
CA ASN A 449 2.22 29.48 -4.10
C ASN A 449 0.97 28.97 -3.38
N SER A 450 0.73 29.32 -2.13
CA SER A 450 -0.56 29.06 -1.48
C SER A 450 -1.71 29.86 -2.10
N GLY A 451 -1.39 30.90 -2.89
CA GLY A 451 -2.37 31.70 -3.63
C GLY A 451 -2.59 31.27 -5.10
N SER A 452 -1.75 30.41 -5.69
CA SER A 452 -1.84 30.04 -7.10
C SER A 452 -2.51 28.68 -7.38
N LEU A 453 -2.77 27.87 -6.36
CA LEU A 453 -3.55 26.62 -6.50
C LEU A 453 -5.06 26.86 -6.69
N GLY A 454 -5.49 28.12 -6.83
CA GLY A 454 -6.88 28.50 -7.07
C GLY A 454 -7.27 28.75 -8.53
N LYS A 455 -6.42 28.43 -9.51
CA LYS A 455 -6.76 28.63 -10.94
C LYS A 455 -6.24 27.48 -11.81
N PHE A 456 -6.91 26.35 -11.74
CA PHE A 456 -7.02 25.39 -12.85
C PHE A 456 -8.31 24.58 -12.70
#